data_162a347d16e274304ccae417b76b20ed
#
_entry.id   162a347d16e274304ccae417b76b20ed
#
_cell.length_a   1.000
_cell.length_b   1.000
_cell.length_c   1.000
_cell.angle_alpha   90.00
_cell.angle_beta   90.00
_cell.angle_gamma   90.00
#
_symmetry.space_group_name_H-M   'P 1'
#
loop_
_entity.id
_entity.type
_entity.pdbx_description
1 polymer ?
#
loop_
_entity_poly.entity_id
_entity_poly.type
_entity_poly.pdbx_seq_one_letter_code
_entity_poly.pdbx_strand_id
1 'polypeptide(L)'
;MLSRVHRLPALSVVLACASAAPIAAANLARSAHFEVYSQAGERSAQAVVLSLERLRALFLHETGLGLTRPVRVIVFRSRREYDPYRLRPAADAYYVGTETADSIVMIDPGSGDFRIAAHEYAHAVLDANLVELPPWLGEGLAEVLSAVRLDDRPARTAAEMPYRAAILRSHPWMPLAELVTLPADSPLRDRRDTSEIFYAESWAFSDMLMASPVYSPRCPNLFAALSAGTPSLKALSDVYAKPLEEIARDLRVWVQERRVLPIALPHLSSSDVGVEVSEISPSAWRALTADLLVATGKLDQAQTVYQELAREAPENADVSAALARLALRKHDLAAAREYWQKALVHGIRDAAACYRYAVVASDAGMAANDVAQALERAVLLEPAFDDAHFMLAHIESNAGRFESAVEHLRSMAHVSAAREFPYWTALAYALGELGWRDQAKAASDHALESAKTPAERSRALQLAEIAQTDVAVRFARDANGTSRLVTTRVPHDAPDFNPFIEPADLIGRVEGKLQEISCSETAKIVVQTATGALTIAMPDPLRVQMRNAPPEFICGLQPLSAVTVVYAIRPEAQTAGILRGIEFH
;
A
#
# COMPACT_ATOMS: atom_id res chain seq x y z
N MET A 1 -28.47 -51.11 68.96
CA MET A 1 -28.90 -50.14 67.92
C MET A 1 -27.66 -49.77 67.12
N LEU A 2 -27.53 -50.33 65.96
CA LEU A 2 -26.33 -50.27 65.10
C LEU A 2 -26.52 -49.15 64.04
N SER A 3 -25.70 -48.14 64.11
CA SER A 3 -25.65 -47.04 63.10
C SER A 3 -24.84 -47.52 61.87
N ARG A 4 -25.51 -47.52 60.71
CA ARG A 4 -24.88 -47.80 59.39
C ARG A 4 -24.13 -46.57 58.92
N VAL A 5 -22.84 -46.70 58.72
CA VAL A 5 -21.98 -45.71 58.05
C VAL A 5 -22.06 -45.97 56.54
N HIS A 6 -22.62 -45.00 55.79
CA HIS A 6 -22.56 -45.01 54.32
C HIS A 6 -21.19 -44.56 53.82
N ARG A 7 -20.50 -45.48 53.16
CA ARG A 7 -19.30 -45.13 52.37
C ARG A 7 -19.73 -44.60 51.02
N LEU A 8 -19.38 -43.37 50.66
CA LEU A 8 -19.45 -42.79 49.35
C LEU A 8 -18.33 -43.37 48.47
N PRO A 9 -18.59 -43.70 47.20
CA PRO A 9 -17.50 -44.15 46.30
C PRO A 9 -16.67 -42.94 45.86
N ALA A 10 -15.35 -43.12 45.90
CA ALA A 10 -14.38 -42.18 45.38
C ALA A 10 -14.52 -42.11 43.85
N LEU A 11 -14.91 -40.94 43.31
CA LEU A 11 -14.92 -40.66 41.90
C LEU A 11 -13.48 -40.41 41.45
N SER A 12 -12.85 -41.39 40.83
CA SER A 12 -11.56 -41.25 40.16
C SER A 12 -11.75 -40.42 38.89
N VAL A 13 -11.37 -39.16 38.94
CA VAL A 13 -11.26 -38.33 37.75
C VAL A 13 -10.03 -38.81 36.98
N VAL A 14 -10.26 -39.58 35.93
CA VAL A 14 -9.22 -39.89 34.95
C VAL A 14 -9.00 -38.63 34.13
N LEU A 15 -7.93 -37.91 34.43
CA LEU A 15 -7.41 -36.86 33.59
C LEU A 15 -6.91 -37.52 32.28
N ALA A 16 -7.72 -37.47 31.23
CA ALA A 16 -7.27 -37.86 29.91
C ALA A 16 -6.27 -36.78 29.45
N CYS A 17 -5.00 -37.04 29.65
CA CYS A 17 -3.96 -36.34 28.91
C CYS A 17 -4.19 -36.62 27.42
N ALA A 18 -4.84 -35.71 26.73
CA ALA A 18 -4.81 -35.71 25.28
C ALA A 18 -3.35 -35.54 24.87
N SER A 19 -2.69 -36.66 24.56
CA SER A 19 -1.38 -36.65 23.90
C SER A 19 -1.55 -35.92 22.59
N ALA A 20 -1.08 -34.67 22.53
CA ALA A 20 -0.94 -33.96 21.28
C ALA A 20 -0.10 -34.85 20.35
N ALA A 21 -0.70 -35.32 19.27
CA ALA A 21 0.04 -36.06 18.25
C ALA A 21 1.24 -35.18 17.83
N PRO A 22 2.44 -35.76 17.69
CA PRO A 22 3.60 -34.98 17.26
C PRO A 22 3.25 -34.25 15.97
N ILE A 23 3.40 -32.95 15.95
CA ILE A 23 3.24 -32.15 14.74
C ILE A 23 4.28 -32.67 13.76
N ALA A 24 3.83 -33.25 12.65
CA ALA A 24 4.74 -33.82 11.65
C ALA A 24 5.67 -32.68 11.15
N ALA A 25 6.94 -33.01 10.98
CA ALA A 25 7.90 -32.10 10.37
C ALA A 25 7.37 -31.61 9.03
N ALA A 26 7.48 -30.31 8.76
CA ALA A 26 7.12 -29.76 7.49
C ALA A 26 8.38 -29.41 6.70
N ASN A 27 8.28 -29.38 5.38
CA ASN A 27 9.39 -29.09 4.48
C ASN A 27 9.15 -27.74 3.78
N LEU A 28 10.22 -26.97 3.61
CA LEU A 28 10.27 -25.81 2.76
C LEU A 28 11.02 -26.16 1.48
N ALA A 29 10.34 -26.07 0.34
CA ALA A 29 10.98 -26.09 -0.96
C ALA A 29 10.97 -24.65 -1.52
N ARG A 30 12.15 -24.15 -1.90
CA ARG A 30 12.34 -22.77 -2.37
C ARG A 30 12.87 -22.75 -3.79
N SER A 31 12.31 -21.88 -4.61
CA SER A 31 12.85 -21.45 -5.90
C SER A 31 13.06 -19.93 -5.92
N ALA A 32 13.40 -19.37 -7.06
CA ALA A 32 13.51 -17.91 -7.20
C ALA A 32 12.18 -17.18 -6.99
N HIS A 33 11.03 -17.85 -7.22
CA HIS A 33 9.71 -17.20 -7.24
C HIS A 33 8.70 -17.79 -6.28
N PHE A 34 9.02 -18.93 -5.63
CA PHE A 34 8.08 -19.61 -4.72
C PHE A 34 8.76 -20.13 -3.47
N GLU A 35 8.06 -20.03 -2.35
CA GLU A 35 8.37 -20.65 -1.06
C GLU A 35 7.23 -21.62 -0.70
N VAL A 36 7.43 -22.92 -0.90
CA VAL A 36 6.41 -23.94 -0.63
C VAL A 36 6.65 -24.61 0.71
N TYR A 37 5.79 -24.35 1.66
CA TYR A 37 5.77 -24.97 2.98
C TYR A 37 4.79 -26.13 2.98
N SER A 38 5.24 -27.37 3.14
CA SER A 38 4.42 -28.56 2.99
C SER A 38 4.52 -29.52 4.18
N GLN A 39 3.37 -29.91 4.75
CA GLN A 39 3.26 -31.04 5.68
C GLN A 39 3.15 -32.41 4.97
N ALA A 40 2.95 -32.41 3.66
CA ALA A 40 2.83 -33.65 2.90
C ALA A 40 4.18 -34.27 2.51
N GLY A 41 5.28 -33.64 2.98
CA GLY A 41 6.64 -34.13 2.83
C GLY A 41 7.41 -33.47 1.68
N GLU A 42 8.70 -33.77 1.60
CA GLU A 42 9.66 -33.18 0.66
C GLU A 42 9.24 -33.33 -0.80
N ARG A 43 8.83 -34.55 -1.20
CA ARG A 43 8.43 -34.83 -2.58
C ARG A 43 7.22 -33.99 -3.03
N SER A 44 6.25 -33.80 -2.13
CA SER A 44 5.10 -32.94 -2.40
C SER A 44 5.55 -31.48 -2.55
N ALA A 45 6.38 -30.98 -1.63
CA ALA A 45 6.89 -29.62 -1.69
C ALA A 45 7.63 -29.34 -3.02
N GLN A 46 8.52 -30.24 -3.45
CA GLN A 46 9.24 -30.14 -4.72
C GLN A 46 8.29 -30.17 -5.94
N ALA A 47 7.31 -31.09 -5.94
CA ALA A 47 6.36 -31.19 -7.04
C ALA A 47 5.50 -29.93 -7.20
N VAL A 48 5.08 -29.33 -6.08
CA VAL A 48 4.32 -28.07 -6.08
C VAL A 48 5.18 -26.91 -6.62
N VAL A 49 6.42 -26.75 -6.15
CA VAL A 49 7.33 -25.68 -6.66
C VAL A 49 7.51 -25.82 -8.17
N LEU A 50 7.85 -27.02 -8.66
CA LEU A 50 8.09 -27.24 -10.08
C LEU A 50 6.86 -26.94 -10.93
N SER A 51 5.68 -27.33 -10.45
CA SER A 51 4.43 -27.05 -11.15
C SER A 51 4.11 -25.57 -11.21
N LEU A 52 4.35 -24.83 -10.11
CA LEU A 52 4.14 -23.40 -10.04
C LEU A 52 5.15 -22.62 -10.90
N GLU A 53 6.40 -23.03 -10.98
CA GLU A 53 7.39 -22.39 -11.87
C GLU A 53 7.02 -22.61 -13.35
N ARG A 54 6.56 -23.80 -13.72
CA ARG A 54 6.02 -24.05 -15.07
C ARG A 54 4.81 -23.18 -15.37
N LEU A 55 3.91 -23.05 -14.41
CA LEU A 55 2.73 -22.21 -14.51
C LEU A 55 3.11 -20.74 -14.66
N ARG A 56 4.06 -20.25 -13.85
CA ARG A 56 4.59 -18.89 -13.97
C ARG A 56 5.18 -18.61 -15.34
N ALA A 57 5.97 -19.54 -15.87
CA ALA A 57 6.55 -19.40 -17.22
C ALA A 57 5.46 -19.29 -18.29
N LEU A 58 4.39 -20.07 -18.15
CA LEU A 58 3.20 -19.98 -19.02
C LEU A 58 2.54 -18.59 -18.92
N PHE A 59 2.25 -18.12 -17.71
CA PHE A 59 1.62 -16.81 -17.51
C PHE A 59 2.41 -15.68 -18.12
N LEU A 60 3.72 -15.66 -17.89
CA LEU A 60 4.61 -14.68 -18.50
C LEU A 60 4.59 -14.73 -20.04
N HIS A 61 4.61 -15.95 -20.60
CA HIS A 61 4.58 -16.12 -22.06
C HIS A 61 3.25 -15.64 -22.67
N GLU A 62 2.13 -16.00 -22.06
CA GLU A 62 0.79 -15.71 -22.61
C GLU A 62 0.32 -14.27 -22.33
N THR A 63 0.66 -13.71 -21.18
CA THR A 63 0.09 -12.44 -20.71
C THR A 63 1.11 -11.33 -20.54
N GLY A 64 2.41 -11.67 -20.45
CA GLY A 64 3.45 -10.73 -20.04
C GLY A 64 3.38 -10.35 -18.55
N LEU A 65 2.43 -10.91 -17.79
CA LEU A 65 2.19 -10.58 -16.39
C LEU A 65 2.90 -11.57 -15.45
N GLY A 66 3.44 -11.08 -14.36
CA GLY A 66 4.09 -11.88 -13.34
C GLY A 66 4.15 -11.15 -12.00
N LEU A 67 4.64 -11.85 -10.99
CA LEU A 67 4.86 -11.29 -9.66
C LEU A 67 6.34 -10.95 -9.48
N THR A 68 6.62 -9.83 -8.84
CA THR A 68 7.98 -9.35 -8.56
C THR A 68 8.53 -9.91 -7.25
N ARG A 69 7.66 -10.39 -6.36
CA ARG A 69 8.03 -10.99 -5.07
C ARG A 69 7.73 -12.48 -5.08
N PRO A 70 8.49 -13.31 -4.34
CA PRO A 70 8.19 -14.73 -4.20
C PRO A 70 6.81 -14.94 -3.56
N VAL A 71 6.07 -15.92 -4.08
CA VAL A 71 4.78 -16.34 -3.54
C VAL A 71 4.98 -17.44 -2.51
N ARG A 72 4.37 -17.28 -1.35
CA ARG A 72 4.32 -18.31 -0.33
C ARG A 72 3.19 -19.28 -0.62
N VAL A 73 3.47 -20.59 -0.55
CA VAL A 73 2.45 -21.64 -0.74
C VAL A 73 2.44 -22.54 0.48
N ILE A 74 1.29 -22.69 1.10
CA ILE A 74 1.13 -23.50 2.32
C ILE A 74 0.27 -24.71 1.99
N VAL A 75 0.89 -25.89 2.06
CA VAL A 75 0.30 -27.16 1.64
C VAL A 75 0.04 -28.02 2.88
N PHE A 76 -1.24 -28.23 3.18
CA PHE A 76 -1.68 -29.12 4.24
C PHE A 76 -1.81 -30.55 3.71
N ARG A 77 -1.36 -31.52 4.49
CA ARG A 77 -1.40 -32.94 4.11
C ARG A 77 -2.83 -33.48 3.93
N SER A 78 -3.80 -32.90 4.65
CA SER A 78 -5.18 -33.38 4.66
C SER A 78 -6.19 -32.27 4.91
N ARG A 79 -7.43 -32.51 4.53
CA ARG A 79 -8.57 -31.63 4.82
C ARG A 79 -8.68 -31.32 6.33
N ARG A 80 -8.50 -32.33 7.19
CA ARG A 80 -8.58 -32.16 8.64
C ARG A 80 -7.58 -31.11 9.17
N GLU A 81 -6.39 -31.08 8.59
CA GLU A 81 -5.34 -30.12 8.96
C GLU A 81 -5.57 -28.73 8.36
N TYR A 82 -6.19 -28.68 7.18
CA TYR A 82 -6.53 -27.44 6.48
C TYR A 82 -7.77 -26.72 7.08
N ASP A 83 -8.80 -27.46 7.51
CA ASP A 83 -10.10 -26.91 7.93
C ASP A 83 -10.02 -25.78 8.99
N PRO A 84 -9.10 -25.79 9.99
CA PRO A 84 -8.96 -24.68 10.93
C PRO A 84 -8.62 -23.34 10.27
N TYR A 85 -7.95 -23.36 9.13
CA TYR A 85 -7.41 -22.20 8.42
C TYR A 85 -8.25 -21.77 7.22
N ARG A 86 -9.31 -22.49 6.92
CA ARG A 86 -10.18 -22.24 5.76
C ARG A 86 -10.79 -20.84 5.81
N LEU A 87 -10.73 -20.15 4.66
CA LEU A 87 -11.29 -18.81 4.51
C LEU A 87 -12.82 -18.85 4.34
N ARG A 88 -13.33 -19.80 3.53
CA ARG A 88 -14.76 -20.02 3.28
C ARG A 88 -15.12 -21.50 3.39
N PRO A 89 -16.35 -21.86 3.82
CA PRO A 89 -16.74 -23.25 4.03
C PRO A 89 -16.57 -24.18 2.82
N ALA A 90 -16.76 -23.67 1.61
CA ALA A 90 -16.67 -24.44 0.37
C ALA A 90 -15.28 -24.40 -0.31
N ALA A 91 -14.33 -23.59 0.18
CA ALA A 91 -13.02 -23.44 -0.44
C ALA A 91 -12.07 -24.59 -0.07
N ASP A 92 -11.50 -25.25 -1.06
CA ASP A 92 -10.46 -26.27 -0.91
C ASP A 92 -9.04 -25.70 -1.06
N ALA A 93 -8.94 -24.48 -1.57
CA ALA A 93 -7.78 -23.60 -1.54
C ALA A 93 -8.24 -22.14 -1.52
N TYR A 94 -7.32 -21.22 -1.28
CA TYR A 94 -7.55 -19.78 -1.42
C TYR A 94 -6.22 -19.05 -1.55
N TYR A 95 -6.28 -17.93 -2.26
CA TYR A 95 -5.25 -16.91 -2.23
C TYR A 95 -5.59 -15.87 -1.17
N VAL A 96 -4.59 -15.41 -0.46
CA VAL A 96 -4.68 -14.28 0.46
C VAL A 96 -3.44 -13.40 0.32
N GLY A 97 -3.64 -12.19 -0.17
CA GLY A 97 -2.66 -11.13 -0.10
C GLY A 97 -2.62 -10.58 1.33
N THR A 98 -1.44 -10.57 1.92
CA THR A 98 -1.22 -9.95 3.22
C THR A 98 -0.12 -8.91 3.09
N GLU A 99 -0.03 -8.01 4.05
CA GLU A 99 1.09 -7.06 4.16
C GLU A 99 2.46 -7.76 4.16
N THR A 100 2.48 -9.06 4.43
CA THR A 100 3.71 -9.83 4.65
C THR A 100 4.13 -10.67 3.46
N ALA A 101 3.19 -11.27 2.76
CA ALA A 101 3.42 -12.13 1.60
C ALA A 101 2.10 -12.47 0.92
N ASP A 102 2.15 -12.62 -0.38
CA ASP A 102 1.10 -13.27 -1.12
C ASP A 102 1.15 -14.77 -0.81
N SER A 103 0.05 -15.31 -0.32
CA SER A 103 -0.01 -16.69 0.16
C SER A 103 -1.11 -17.46 -0.55
N ILE A 104 -0.75 -18.61 -1.14
CA ILE A 104 -1.68 -19.63 -1.62
C ILE A 104 -1.76 -20.70 -0.56
N VAL A 105 -2.96 -21.02 -0.11
CA VAL A 105 -3.20 -22.03 0.94
C VAL A 105 -4.05 -23.13 0.35
N MET A 106 -3.58 -24.37 0.45
CA MET A 106 -4.23 -25.50 -0.21
C MET A 106 -4.02 -26.84 0.51
N ILE A 107 -4.85 -27.80 0.16
CA ILE A 107 -4.61 -29.20 0.51
C ILE A 107 -3.66 -29.80 -0.53
N ASP A 108 -2.81 -30.75 -0.10
CA ASP A 108 -1.90 -31.45 -1.02
C ASP A 108 -2.67 -32.05 -2.21
N PRO A 109 -2.34 -31.65 -3.44
CA PRO A 109 -3.03 -32.15 -4.64
C PRO A 109 -2.63 -33.58 -5.01
N GLY A 110 -1.68 -34.19 -4.29
CA GLY A 110 -1.15 -35.53 -4.61
C GLY A 110 -0.40 -35.55 -5.94
N SER A 111 -0.64 -36.58 -6.74
CA SER A 111 0.16 -36.86 -7.95
C SER A 111 -0.31 -36.13 -9.21
N GLY A 112 -1.22 -35.12 -9.14
CA GLY A 112 -1.54 -34.61 -10.44
C GLY A 112 -2.49 -33.48 -10.70
N ASP A 113 -3.29 -32.99 -9.81
CA ASP A 113 -4.21 -31.90 -10.13
C ASP A 113 -3.77 -30.57 -9.49
N PHE A 114 -2.85 -29.85 -10.17
CA PHE A 114 -2.38 -28.53 -9.77
C PHE A 114 -3.34 -27.41 -10.20
N ARG A 115 -4.50 -27.73 -10.76
CA ARG A 115 -5.45 -26.73 -11.27
C ARG A 115 -5.89 -25.74 -10.19
N ILE A 116 -6.10 -26.23 -8.97
CA ILE A 116 -6.50 -25.36 -7.85
C ILE A 116 -5.38 -24.38 -7.52
N ALA A 117 -4.13 -24.84 -7.44
CA ALA A 117 -2.98 -23.95 -7.23
C ALA A 117 -2.81 -22.95 -8.38
N ALA A 118 -3.08 -23.39 -9.62
CA ALA A 118 -3.05 -22.53 -10.81
C ALA A 118 -4.13 -21.44 -10.75
N HIS A 119 -5.32 -21.77 -10.28
CA HIS A 119 -6.41 -20.83 -10.07
C HIS A 119 -6.04 -19.74 -9.05
N GLU A 120 -5.53 -20.15 -7.90
CA GLU A 120 -5.13 -19.21 -6.85
C GLU A 120 -3.90 -18.36 -7.27
N TYR A 121 -2.97 -18.94 -8.04
CA TYR A 121 -1.86 -18.18 -8.62
C TYR A 121 -2.34 -17.15 -9.65
N ALA A 122 -3.37 -17.48 -10.43
CA ALA A 122 -3.98 -16.52 -11.35
C ALA A 122 -4.54 -15.32 -10.60
N HIS A 123 -5.25 -15.52 -9.48
CA HIS A 123 -5.69 -14.40 -8.64
C HIS A 123 -4.53 -13.56 -8.15
N ALA A 124 -3.45 -14.17 -7.64
CA ALA A 124 -2.27 -13.44 -7.20
C ALA A 124 -1.67 -12.55 -8.30
N VAL A 125 -1.55 -13.08 -9.53
CA VAL A 125 -1.02 -12.33 -10.68
C VAL A 125 -1.98 -11.22 -11.11
N LEU A 126 -3.28 -11.49 -11.16
CA LEU A 126 -4.28 -10.49 -11.57
C LEU A 126 -4.35 -9.34 -10.58
N ASP A 127 -4.41 -9.62 -9.28
CA ASP A 127 -4.46 -8.62 -8.22
C ASP A 127 -3.23 -7.71 -8.22
N ALA A 128 -2.05 -8.28 -8.48
CA ALA A 128 -0.81 -7.51 -8.50
C ALA A 128 -0.62 -6.61 -9.74
N ASN A 129 -1.27 -6.93 -10.85
CA ASN A 129 -1.03 -6.26 -12.13
C ASN A 129 -2.24 -5.49 -12.68
N LEU A 130 -3.42 -5.75 -12.19
CA LEU A 130 -4.66 -5.16 -12.69
C LEU A 130 -5.37 -4.39 -11.57
N VAL A 131 -5.98 -3.27 -11.96
CA VAL A 131 -6.94 -2.57 -11.11
C VAL A 131 -8.13 -3.49 -10.85
N GLU A 132 -8.81 -3.31 -9.73
CA GLU A 132 -9.92 -4.11 -9.25
C GLU A 132 -10.88 -4.57 -10.36
N LEU A 133 -10.89 -5.88 -10.64
CA LEU A 133 -11.76 -6.50 -11.64
C LEU A 133 -13.11 -6.89 -11.03
N PRO A 134 -14.21 -6.83 -11.81
CA PRO A 134 -15.47 -7.37 -11.34
C PRO A 134 -15.37 -8.88 -11.12
N PRO A 135 -16.07 -9.44 -10.09
CA PRO A 135 -15.91 -10.83 -9.67
C PRO A 135 -16.05 -11.87 -10.79
N TRP A 136 -17.00 -11.67 -11.71
CA TRP A 136 -17.21 -12.61 -12.83
C TRP A 136 -15.99 -12.71 -13.75
N LEU A 137 -15.28 -11.59 -13.96
CA LEU A 137 -14.10 -11.55 -14.84
C LEU A 137 -12.86 -12.09 -14.11
N GLY A 138 -12.65 -11.70 -12.85
CA GLY A 138 -11.54 -12.22 -12.04
C GLY A 138 -11.60 -13.74 -11.92
N GLU A 139 -12.77 -14.29 -11.54
CA GLU A 139 -12.97 -15.74 -11.44
C GLU A 139 -12.90 -16.44 -12.80
N GLY A 140 -13.50 -15.82 -13.82
CA GLY A 140 -13.48 -16.38 -15.17
C GLY A 140 -12.07 -16.49 -15.76
N LEU A 141 -11.23 -15.47 -15.56
CA LEU A 141 -9.82 -15.51 -15.97
C LEU A 141 -9.02 -16.56 -15.17
N ALA A 142 -9.22 -16.63 -13.86
CA ALA A 142 -8.57 -17.63 -13.03
C ALA A 142 -8.95 -19.06 -13.47
N GLU A 143 -10.22 -19.31 -13.82
CA GLU A 143 -10.67 -20.58 -14.37
C GLU A 143 -10.06 -20.88 -15.75
N VAL A 144 -10.01 -19.90 -16.66
CA VAL A 144 -9.40 -20.06 -17.99
C VAL A 144 -7.91 -20.39 -17.88
N LEU A 145 -7.19 -19.65 -17.06
CA LEU A 145 -5.75 -19.80 -16.88
C LEU A 145 -5.39 -21.07 -16.10
N SER A 146 -6.25 -21.53 -15.20
CA SER A 146 -6.06 -22.80 -14.46
C SER A 146 -6.40 -24.05 -15.27
N ALA A 147 -7.07 -23.92 -16.41
CA ALA A 147 -7.42 -25.05 -17.27
C ALA A 147 -6.21 -25.69 -18.01
N VAL A 148 -5.02 -25.19 -17.76
CA VAL A 148 -3.77 -25.67 -18.38
C VAL A 148 -3.34 -26.99 -17.76
N ARG A 149 -3.04 -27.98 -18.60
CA ARG A 149 -2.37 -29.22 -18.17
C ARG A 149 -0.86 -29.07 -18.30
N LEU A 150 -0.16 -29.30 -17.21
CA LEU A 150 1.30 -29.25 -17.10
C LEU A 150 1.93 -30.65 -17.14
N ASP A 151 1.31 -31.61 -17.84
CA ASP A 151 1.89 -32.94 -18.05
C ASP A 151 3.07 -32.86 -19.05
N ASP A 152 3.85 -33.96 -19.17
CA ASP A 152 5.07 -34.00 -20.02
C ASP A 152 4.78 -33.94 -21.53
N ARG A 153 3.54 -33.69 -21.92
CA ARG A 153 3.12 -33.42 -23.30
C ARG A 153 3.08 -31.92 -23.55
N PRO A 154 3.09 -31.46 -24.82
CA PRO A 154 2.90 -30.04 -25.12
C PRO A 154 1.70 -29.51 -24.34
N ALA A 155 1.91 -28.47 -23.51
CA ALA A 155 0.84 -27.91 -22.72
C ALA A 155 -0.30 -27.49 -23.65
N ARG A 156 -1.52 -27.76 -23.25
CA ARG A 156 -2.71 -27.33 -23.97
C ARG A 156 -3.37 -26.26 -23.14
N THR A 157 -3.36 -25.02 -23.62
CA THR A 157 -4.24 -23.99 -23.04
C THR A 157 -5.68 -24.36 -23.32
N ALA A 158 -6.50 -23.93 -22.41
CA ALA A 158 -7.94 -24.17 -22.45
C ALA A 158 -8.26 -25.65 -22.72
N ALA A 159 -7.52 -26.56 -22.05
CA ALA A 159 -7.94 -27.94 -21.95
C ALA A 159 -9.43 -27.94 -21.63
N GLU A 160 -10.16 -28.86 -22.21
CA GLU A 160 -11.56 -29.09 -21.87
C GLU A 160 -11.72 -29.00 -20.34
N MET A 161 -12.60 -28.12 -19.88
CA MET A 161 -13.09 -28.11 -18.51
C MET A 161 -14.36 -28.99 -18.47
N PRO A 162 -14.22 -30.32 -18.54
CA PRO A 162 -15.36 -31.22 -18.71
C PRO A 162 -16.39 -31.04 -17.60
N TYR A 163 -15.89 -30.73 -16.41
CA TYR A 163 -16.72 -30.45 -15.24
C TYR A 163 -17.54 -29.16 -15.43
N ARG A 164 -16.91 -28.02 -15.82
CA ARG A 164 -17.61 -26.76 -16.04
C ARG A 164 -18.58 -26.85 -17.22
N ALA A 165 -18.16 -27.48 -18.29
CA ALA A 165 -19.02 -27.73 -19.45
C ALA A 165 -20.21 -28.67 -19.09
N ALA A 166 -20.05 -29.64 -18.19
CA ALA A 166 -21.13 -30.51 -17.70
C ALA A 166 -22.14 -29.69 -16.89
N ILE A 167 -21.68 -28.80 -16.02
CA ILE A 167 -22.56 -27.91 -15.26
C ILE A 167 -23.40 -27.05 -16.21
N LEU A 168 -22.79 -26.42 -17.22
CA LEU A 168 -23.50 -25.59 -18.20
C LEU A 168 -24.53 -26.38 -19.03
N ARG A 169 -24.35 -27.68 -19.22
CA ARG A 169 -25.31 -28.52 -19.91
C ARG A 169 -26.46 -29.01 -19.01
N SER A 170 -26.22 -29.14 -17.72
CA SER A 170 -27.16 -29.79 -16.79
C SER A 170 -27.94 -28.83 -15.89
N HIS A 171 -27.51 -27.55 -15.80
CA HIS A 171 -28.14 -26.57 -14.94
C HIS A 171 -28.70 -25.37 -15.74
N PRO A 172 -29.73 -24.72 -15.25
CA PRO A 172 -30.21 -23.47 -15.81
C PRO A 172 -29.11 -22.40 -15.72
N TRP A 173 -28.92 -21.66 -16.80
CA TRP A 173 -27.96 -20.55 -16.82
C TRP A 173 -28.50 -19.37 -16.06
N MET A 174 -27.60 -18.68 -15.37
CA MET A 174 -27.85 -17.36 -14.79
C MET A 174 -28.07 -16.35 -15.91
N PRO A 175 -29.00 -15.38 -15.80
CA PRO A 175 -29.06 -14.27 -16.75
C PRO A 175 -27.71 -13.53 -16.80
N LEU A 176 -27.21 -13.27 -18.02
CA LEU A 176 -25.89 -12.61 -18.18
C LEU A 176 -25.80 -11.27 -17.44
N ALA A 177 -26.92 -10.53 -17.35
CA ALA A 177 -27.00 -9.30 -16.58
C ALA A 177 -26.74 -9.53 -15.08
N GLU A 178 -27.26 -10.60 -14.53
CA GLU A 178 -27.05 -10.99 -13.12
C GLU A 178 -25.61 -11.44 -12.90
N LEU A 179 -25.08 -12.30 -13.78
CA LEU A 179 -23.69 -12.76 -13.71
C LEU A 179 -22.71 -11.60 -13.61
N VAL A 180 -22.83 -10.61 -14.51
CA VAL A 180 -21.83 -9.52 -14.62
C VAL A 180 -22.02 -8.43 -13.59
N THR A 181 -23.10 -8.44 -12.82
CA THR A 181 -23.36 -7.48 -11.73
C THR A 181 -23.30 -8.11 -10.34
N LEU A 182 -23.04 -9.44 -10.25
CA LEU A 182 -22.98 -10.11 -8.95
C LEU A 182 -21.82 -9.56 -8.10
N PRO A 183 -22.10 -9.05 -6.88
CA PRO A 183 -21.07 -8.50 -6.03
C PRO A 183 -20.19 -9.58 -5.39
N ALA A 184 -18.99 -9.18 -4.96
CA ALA A 184 -18.01 -10.11 -4.39
C ALA A 184 -18.49 -10.79 -3.10
N ASP A 185 -19.29 -10.11 -2.30
CA ASP A 185 -19.86 -10.56 -1.02
C ASP A 185 -21.25 -11.20 -1.15
N SER A 186 -21.70 -11.48 -2.39
CA SER A 186 -23.03 -12.07 -2.62
C SER A 186 -23.17 -13.44 -1.94
N PRO A 187 -24.24 -13.66 -1.16
CA PRO A 187 -24.53 -14.98 -0.56
C PRO A 187 -24.73 -16.09 -1.59
N LEU A 188 -25.01 -15.76 -2.85
CA LEU A 188 -25.14 -16.74 -3.94
C LEU A 188 -23.80 -17.45 -4.23
N ARG A 189 -22.67 -16.82 -3.90
CA ARG A 189 -21.35 -17.42 -4.06
C ARG A 189 -20.99 -18.42 -2.95
N ASP A 190 -21.71 -18.40 -1.83
CA ASP A 190 -21.49 -19.32 -0.71
C ASP A 190 -22.33 -20.60 -0.82
N ARG A 191 -23.34 -20.59 -1.67
CA ARG A 191 -24.19 -21.76 -1.92
C ARG A 191 -23.62 -22.57 -3.07
N ARG A 192 -23.44 -23.87 -2.86
CA ARG A 192 -22.78 -24.78 -3.80
C ARG A 192 -23.44 -24.79 -5.19
N ASP A 193 -24.76 -24.87 -5.25
CA ASP A 193 -25.52 -24.92 -6.49
C ASP A 193 -25.36 -23.66 -7.35
N THR A 194 -25.42 -22.47 -6.73
CA THR A 194 -25.29 -21.19 -7.43
C THR A 194 -23.83 -20.80 -7.68
N SER A 195 -22.91 -21.18 -6.79
CA SER A 195 -21.50 -20.94 -7.01
C SER A 195 -20.94 -21.76 -8.17
N GLU A 196 -21.33 -23.02 -8.31
CA GLU A 196 -20.89 -23.88 -9.42
C GLU A 196 -21.29 -23.31 -10.78
N ILE A 197 -22.55 -22.80 -10.93
CA ILE A 197 -22.99 -22.19 -12.18
C ILE A 197 -22.30 -20.84 -12.43
N PHE A 198 -22.12 -20.02 -11.38
CA PHE A 198 -21.37 -18.76 -11.47
C PHE A 198 -19.96 -18.97 -12.01
N TYR A 199 -19.20 -19.90 -11.45
CA TYR A 199 -17.85 -20.24 -11.93
C TYR A 199 -17.86 -20.78 -13.36
N ALA A 200 -18.82 -21.64 -13.70
CA ALA A 200 -18.91 -22.23 -15.02
C ALA A 200 -19.22 -21.21 -16.11
N GLU A 201 -20.14 -20.27 -15.84
CA GLU A 201 -20.49 -19.20 -16.77
C GLU A 201 -19.38 -18.15 -16.85
N SER A 202 -18.77 -17.78 -15.73
CA SER A 202 -17.61 -16.87 -15.69
C SER A 202 -16.45 -17.40 -16.53
N TRP A 203 -16.13 -18.71 -16.38
CA TRP A 203 -15.17 -19.39 -17.23
C TRP A 203 -15.53 -19.29 -18.72
N ALA A 204 -16.73 -19.72 -19.09
CA ALA A 204 -17.14 -19.75 -20.50
C ALA A 204 -17.17 -18.36 -21.14
N PHE A 205 -17.59 -17.37 -20.36
CA PHE A 205 -17.66 -16.00 -20.84
C PHE A 205 -16.27 -15.40 -21.04
N SER A 206 -15.37 -15.56 -20.05
CA SER A 206 -13.99 -15.11 -20.18
C SER A 206 -13.25 -15.82 -21.31
N ASP A 207 -13.46 -17.13 -21.48
CA ASP A 207 -12.90 -17.89 -22.61
C ASP A 207 -13.41 -17.35 -23.97
N MET A 208 -14.70 -17.06 -24.09
CA MET A 208 -15.24 -16.43 -25.30
C MET A 208 -14.62 -15.06 -25.56
N LEU A 209 -14.51 -14.23 -24.55
CA LEU A 209 -13.94 -12.88 -24.68
C LEU A 209 -12.48 -12.93 -25.13
N MET A 210 -11.69 -13.90 -24.65
CA MET A 210 -10.28 -14.03 -24.96
C MET A 210 -9.98 -14.77 -26.27
N ALA A 211 -10.78 -15.78 -26.62
CA ALA A 211 -10.47 -16.70 -27.71
C ALA A 211 -11.38 -16.56 -28.96
N SER A 212 -12.57 -15.97 -28.84
CA SER A 212 -13.45 -15.81 -29.99
C SER A 212 -12.93 -14.75 -30.98
N PRO A 213 -12.82 -15.05 -32.26
CA PRO A 213 -12.42 -14.08 -33.28
C PRO A 213 -13.29 -12.81 -33.33
N VAL A 214 -14.53 -12.89 -32.83
CA VAL A 214 -15.48 -11.76 -32.79
C VAL A 214 -15.21 -10.87 -31.58
N TYR A 215 -14.83 -11.45 -30.44
CA TYR A 215 -14.73 -10.77 -29.16
C TYR A 215 -13.29 -10.42 -28.77
N SER A 216 -12.32 -11.29 -29.05
CA SER A 216 -10.95 -11.14 -28.59
C SER A 216 -10.23 -9.87 -29.10
N PRO A 217 -10.47 -9.35 -30.32
CA PRO A 217 -9.80 -8.13 -30.75
C PRO A 217 -10.15 -6.88 -29.91
N ARG A 218 -11.31 -6.88 -29.26
CA ARG A 218 -11.77 -5.77 -28.40
C ARG A 218 -11.62 -6.05 -26.89
N CYS A 219 -11.15 -7.23 -26.53
CA CYS A 219 -10.97 -7.64 -25.14
C CYS A 219 -10.06 -6.65 -24.35
N PRO A 220 -8.93 -6.14 -24.89
CA PRO A 220 -8.12 -5.13 -24.21
C PRO A 220 -8.91 -3.84 -23.89
N ASN A 221 -9.81 -3.41 -24.76
CA ASN A 221 -10.64 -2.22 -24.54
C ASN A 221 -11.65 -2.46 -23.40
N LEU A 222 -12.20 -3.68 -23.30
CA LEU A 222 -13.07 -4.06 -22.17
C LEU A 222 -12.30 -4.03 -20.85
N PHE A 223 -11.11 -4.61 -20.80
CA PHE A 223 -10.26 -4.56 -19.59
C PHE A 223 -9.96 -3.12 -19.18
N ALA A 224 -9.57 -2.26 -20.12
CA ALA A 224 -9.32 -0.86 -19.85
C ALA A 224 -10.54 -0.13 -19.28
N ALA A 225 -11.74 -0.38 -19.85
CA ALA A 225 -12.98 0.24 -19.37
C ALA A 225 -13.33 -0.24 -17.94
N LEU A 226 -13.22 -1.54 -17.68
CA LEU A 226 -13.51 -2.11 -16.36
C LEU A 226 -12.50 -1.64 -15.30
N SER A 227 -11.22 -1.62 -15.63
CA SER A 227 -10.16 -1.08 -14.76
C SER A 227 -10.33 0.41 -14.46
N ALA A 228 -10.96 1.16 -15.37
CA ALA A 228 -11.34 2.57 -15.13
C ALA A 228 -12.62 2.73 -14.29
N GLY A 229 -13.19 1.62 -13.77
CA GLY A 229 -14.40 1.64 -12.94
C GLY A 229 -15.72 1.73 -13.73
N THR A 230 -15.70 1.52 -15.05
CA THR A 230 -16.95 1.50 -15.83
C THR A 230 -17.78 0.26 -15.44
N PRO A 231 -19.06 0.40 -15.06
CA PRO A 231 -19.91 -0.74 -14.72
C PRO A 231 -19.96 -1.78 -15.85
N SER A 232 -19.92 -3.08 -15.50
CA SER A 232 -19.81 -4.19 -16.47
C SER A 232 -20.84 -4.14 -17.59
N LEU A 233 -22.11 -3.87 -17.28
CA LEU A 233 -23.17 -3.75 -18.29
C LEU A 233 -22.88 -2.69 -19.34
N LYS A 234 -22.43 -1.52 -18.87
CA LYS A 234 -22.10 -0.41 -19.76
C LYS A 234 -20.83 -0.71 -20.57
N ALA A 235 -19.79 -1.22 -19.94
CA ALA A 235 -18.53 -1.56 -20.61
C ALA A 235 -18.75 -2.59 -21.73
N LEU A 236 -19.53 -3.64 -21.49
CA LEU A 236 -19.86 -4.67 -22.49
C LEU A 236 -20.63 -4.08 -23.68
N SER A 237 -21.65 -3.28 -23.40
CA SER A 237 -22.46 -2.63 -24.44
C SER A 237 -21.63 -1.66 -25.29
N ASP A 238 -20.83 -0.81 -24.67
CA ASP A 238 -20.03 0.21 -25.37
C ASP A 238 -18.92 -0.43 -26.21
N VAL A 239 -18.20 -1.41 -25.66
CA VAL A 239 -17.05 -2.03 -26.34
C VAL A 239 -17.48 -2.90 -27.50
N TYR A 240 -18.51 -3.73 -27.31
CA TYR A 240 -18.92 -4.67 -28.36
C TYR A 240 -20.01 -4.13 -29.26
N ALA A 241 -20.66 -3.03 -28.90
CA ALA A 241 -21.77 -2.43 -29.64
C ALA A 241 -22.90 -3.44 -29.94
N LYS A 242 -23.19 -4.32 -28.96
CA LYS A 242 -24.19 -5.38 -29.03
C LYS A 242 -25.14 -5.32 -27.83
N PRO A 243 -26.44 -5.62 -28.01
CA PRO A 243 -27.32 -5.88 -26.86
C PRO A 243 -26.82 -7.06 -26.04
N LEU A 244 -27.02 -7.00 -24.73
CA LEU A 244 -26.56 -8.04 -23.80
C LEU A 244 -27.15 -9.41 -24.11
N GLU A 245 -28.42 -9.45 -24.58
CA GLU A 245 -29.11 -10.67 -25.00
C GLU A 245 -28.46 -11.32 -26.22
N GLU A 246 -27.85 -10.52 -27.09
CA GLU A 246 -27.09 -11.05 -28.24
C GLU A 246 -25.78 -11.66 -27.76
N ILE A 247 -25.06 -10.96 -26.87
CA ILE A 247 -23.84 -11.48 -26.25
C ILE A 247 -24.14 -12.80 -25.51
N ALA A 248 -25.25 -12.89 -24.78
CA ALA A 248 -25.68 -14.10 -24.10
C ALA A 248 -25.99 -15.27 -25.06
N ARG A 249 -26.55 -14.98 -26.23
CA ARG A 249 -26.76 -15.99 -27.28
C ARG A 249 -25.44 -16.46 -27.88
N ASP A 250 -24.55 -15.52 -28.19
CA ASP A 250 -23.23 -15.82 -28.74
C ASP A 250 -22.43 -16.70 -27.75
N LEU A 251 -22.52 -16.41 -26.46
CA LEU A 251 -21.89 -17.22 -25.41
C LEU A 251 -22.38 -18.67 -25.41
N ARG A 252 -23.70 -18.90 -25.56
CA ARG A 252 -24.26 -20.26 -25.63
C ARG A 252 -23.79 -21.01 -26.87
N VAL A 253 -23.73 -20.34 -28.02
CA VAL A 253 -23.17 -20.91 -29.26
C VAL A 253 -21.68 -21.23 -29.06
N TRP A 254 -20.92 -20.30 -28.47
CA TRP A 254 -19.50 -20.52 -28.19
C TRP A 254 -19.24 -21.79 -27.38
N VAL A 255 -19.98 -22.01 -26.30
CA VAL A 255 -19.83 -23.23 -25.46
C VAL A 255 -20.11 -24.51 -26.22
N GLN A 256 -21.01 -24.48 -27.21
CA GLN A 256 -21.35 -25.67 -28.04
C GLN A 256 -20.32 -25.94 -29.13
N GLU A 257 -19.75 -24.89 -29.73
CA GLU A 257 -18.88 -24.96 -30.91
C GLU A 257 -17.39 -24.86 -30.58
N ARG A 258 -17.03 -24.56 -29.32
CA ARG A 258 -15.70 -24.32 -28.86
C ARG A 258 -14.73 -25.44 -29.23
N ARG A 259 -13.60 -25.08 -29.82
CA ARG A 259 -12.48 -25.98 -30.10
C ARG A 259 -11.28 -25.62 -29.23
N VAL A 260 -10.70 -26.63 -28.59
CA VAL A 260 -9.48 -26.50 -27.81
C VAL A 260 -8.28 -26.37 -28.75
N LEU A 261 -7.53 -25.27 -28.65
CA LEU A 261 -6.29 -25.10 -29.39
C LEU A 261 -5.10 -25.48 -28.50
N PRO A 262 -4.18 -26.35 -28.97
CA PRO A 262 -2.96 -26.64 -28.22
C PRO A 262 -2.01 -25.45 -28.29
N ILE A 263 -1.42 -25.08 -27.15
CA ILE A 263 -0.32 -24.11 -27.09
C ILE A 263 0.97 -24.90 -26.86
N ALA A 264 2.02 -24.56 -27.63
CA ALA A 264 3.35 -25.08 -27.41
C ALA A 264 4.03 -24.22 -26.34
N LEU A 265 4.20 -24.77 -25.14
CA LEU A 265 4.97 -24.12 -24.09
C LEU A 265 6.45 -24.49 -24.18
N PRO A 266 7.36 -23.60 -23.75
CA PRO A 266 8.74 -23.98 -23.56
C PRO A 266 8.83 -25.10 -22.51
N HIS A 267 9.61 -26.14 -22.83
CA HIS A 267 9.85 -27.23 -21.90
C HIS A 267 10.79 -26.73 -20.79
N LEU A 268 10.26 -26.57 -19.58
CA LEU A 268 11.07 -26.32 -18.38
C LEU A 268 11.41 -27.66 -17.73
N SER A 269 12.69 -28.02 -17.72
CA SER A 269 13.15 -29.18 -16.96
C SER A 269 13.31 -28.83 -15.47
N SER A 270 13.23 -29.82 -14.62
CA SER A 270 13.48 -29.66 -13.18
C SER A 270 14.91 -29.19 -12.86
N SER A 271 15.86 -29.42 -13.78
CA SER A 271 17.24 -28.91 -13.65
C SER A 271 17.38 -27.42 -13.92
N ASP A 272 16.44 -26.80 -14.63
CA ASP A 272 16.43 -25.37 -14.93
C ASP A 272 15.90 -24.55 -13.75
N VAL A 273 15.19 -25.20 -12.82
CA VAL A 273 14.63 -24.61 -11.61
C VAL A 273 15.47 -25.09 -10.42
N GLY A 274 16.44 -24.31 -9.97
CA GLY A 274 17.24 -24.63 -8.78
C GLY A 274 16.36 -24.68 -7.51
N VAL A 275 15.79 -25.85 -7.20
CA VAL A 275 14.94 -26.03 -6.02
C VAL A 275 15.80 -26.45 -4.83
N GLU A 276 15.82 -25.62 -3.79
CA GLU A 276 16.41 -25.94 -2.49
C GLU A 276 15.34 -26.48 -1.53
N VAL A 277 15.64 -27.56 -0.83
CA VAL A 277 14.73 -28.14 0.16
C VAL A 277 15.38 -28.15 1.53
N SER A 278 14.61 -27.75 2.54
CA SER A 278 14.99 -27.79 3.94
C SER A 278 13.82 -28.21 4.81
N GLU A 279 14.13 -28.79 5.97
CA GLU A 279 13.14 -29.08 6.99
C GLU A 279 12.89 -27.82 7.83
N ILE A 280 11.65 -27.55 8.21
CA ILE A 280 11.28 -26.48 9.12
C ILE A 280 10.85 -27.02 10.47
N SER A 281 11.19 -26.29 11.53
CA SER A 281 10.84 -26.69 12.89
C SER A 281 9.33 -26.67 13.12
N PRO A 282 8.81 -27.50 14.05
CA PRO A 282 7.39 -27.45 14.43
C PRO A 282 6.94 -26.06 14.92
N SER A 283 7.81 -25.32 15.60
CA SER A 283 7.52 -23.94 16.04
C SER A 283 7.39 -22.98 14.87
N ALA A 284 8.26 -23.08 13.85
CA ALA A 284 8.16 -22.26 12.63
C ALA A 284 6.87 -22.57 11.84
N TRP A 285 6.47 -23.85 11.74
CA TRP A 285 5.19 -24.21 11.14
C TRP A 285 4.01 -23.63 11.91
N ARG A 286 4.02 -23.72 13.25
CA ARG A 286 2.96 -23.13 14.10
C ARG A 286 2.88 -21.62 13.94
N ALA A 287 4.01 -20.92 13.85
CA ALA A 287 4.05 -19.48 13.60
C ALA A 287 3.45 -19.14 12.24
N LEU A 288 3.84 -19.86 11.17
CA LEU A 288 3.31 -19.71 9.84
C LEU A 288 1.78 -19.90 9.79
N THR A 289 1.27 -20.94 10.47
CA THR A 289 -0.17 -21.20 10.50
C THR A 289 -0.92 -20.22 11.41
N ALA A 290 -0.29 -19.63 12.41
CA ALA A 290 -0.87 -18.54 13.19
C ALA A 290 -1.03 -17.26 12.33
N ASP A 291 -0.09 -16.97 11.43
CA ASP A 291 -0.27 -15.89 10.43
C ASP A 291 -1.52 -16.11 9.56
N LEU A 292 -1.83 -17.36 9.18
CA LEU A 292 -3.08 -17.68 8.47
C LEU A 292 -4.33 -17.44 9.31
N LEU A 293 -4.28 -17.71 10.61
CA LEU A 293 -5.40 -17.40 11.51
C LEU A 293 -5.63 -15.88 11.57
N VAL A 294 -4.56 -15.09 11.58
CA VAL A 294 -4.66 -13.62 11.50
C VAL A 294 -5.30 -13.20 10.18
N ALA A 295 -4.81 -13.73 9.06
CA ALA A 295 -5.32 -13.41 7.72
C ALA A 295 -6.79 -13.79 7.53
N THR A 296 -7.25 -14.87 8.19
CA THR A 296 -8.64 -15.34 8.15
C THR A 296 -9.53 -14.75 9.26
N GLY A 297 -9.04 -13.73 9.99
CA GLY A 297 -9.80 -13.02 11.04
C GLY A 297 -9.98 -13.77 12.35
N LYS A 298 -9.31 -14.92 12.54
CA LYS A 298 -9.40 -15.75 13.76
C LYS A 298 -8.39 -15.30 14.82
N LEU A 299 -8.46 -14.01 15.20
CA LEU A 299 -7.44 -13.33 15.98
C LEU A 299 -7.20 -13.95 17.36
N ASP A 300 -8.24 -14.45 18.06
CA ASP A 300 -8.10 -15.07 19.38
C ASP A 300 -7.37 -16.42 19.31
N GLN A 301 -7.61 -17.19 18.25
CA GLN A 301 -6.90 -18.44 18.03
C GLN A 301 -5.43 -18.17 17.69
N ALA A 302 -5.15 -17.18 16.85
CA ALA A 302 -3.78 -16.75 16.56
C ALA A 302 -3.05 -16.31 17.82
N GLN A 303 -3.71 -15.53 18.68
CA GLN A 303 -3.15 -15.07 19.95
C GLN A 303 -2.75 -16.24 20.85
N THR A 304 -3.61 -17.25 20.95
CA THR A 304 -3.32 -18.45 21.75
C THR A 304 -2.03 -19.14 21.25
N VAL A 305 -1.92 -19.37 19.94
CA VAL A 305 -0.75 -20.02 19.35
C VAL A 305 0.53 -19.20 19.56
N TYR A 306 0.49 -17.89 19.32
CA TYR A 306 1.67 -17.04 19.52
C TYR A 306 2.08 -16.94 20.99
N GLN A 307 1.12 -16.91 21.94
CA GLN A 307 1.43 -16.91 23.36
C GLN A 307 2.05 -18.24 23.82
N GLU A 308 1.64 -19.37 23.25
CA GLU A 308 2.31 -20.66 23.49
C GLU A 308 3.74 -20.65 22.98
N LEU A 309 3.94 -20.18 21.73
CA LEU A 309 5.28 -20.04 21.14
C LEU A 309 6.18 -19.10 21.96
N ALA A 310 5.62 -17.99 22.46
CA ALA A 310 6.36 -17.06 23.32
C ALA A 310 6.73 -17.66 24.68
N ARG A 311 5.91 -18.59 25.22
CA ARG A 311 6.27 -19.34 26.45
C ARG A 311 7.35 -20.41 26.19
N GLU A 312 7.32 -21.06 25.04
CA GLU A 312 8.30 -22.05 24.62
C GLU A 312 9.67 -21.41 24.31
N ALA A 313 9.65 -20.21 23.70
CA ALA A 313 10.84 -19.47 23.31
C ALA A 313 10.67 -17.96 23.62
N PRO A 314 10.83 -17.52 24.87
CA PRO A 314 10.59 -16.13 25.30
C PRO A 314 11.49 -15.10 24.59
N GLU A 315 12.67 -15.52 24.13
CA GLU A 315 13.65 -14.67 23.44
C GLU A 315 13.42 -14.62 21.91
N ASN A 316 12.35 -15.24 21.41
CA ASN A 316 12.07 -15.22 19.98
C ASN A 316 11.51 -13.86 19.58
N ALA A 317 12.35 -13.05 18.92
CA ALA A 317 12.01 -11.71 18.45
C ALA A 317 10.86 -11.71 17.44
N ASP A 318 10.81 -12.71 16.54
CA ASP A 318 9.79 -12.77 15.48
C ASP A 318 8.40 -13.08 16.05
N VAL A 319 8.32 -13.96 17.06
CA VAL A 319 7.07 -14.23 17.78
C VAL A 319 6.60 -12.99 18.55
N SER A 320 7.52 -12.26 19.17
CA SER A 320 7.20 -10.99 19.84
C SER A 320 6.68 -9.94 18.84
N ALA A 321 7.30 -9.82 17.67
CA ALA A 321 6.85 -8.93 16.60
C ALA A 321 5.47 -9.34 16.05
N ALA A 322 5.20 -10.64 15.92
CA ALA A 322 3.89 -11.14 15.51
C ALA A 322 2.80 -10.82 16.55
N LEU A 323 3.08 -10.97 17.84
CA LEU A 323 2.18 -10.57 18.92
C LEU A 323 1.92 -9.05 18.92
N ALA A 324 2.95 -8.24 18.64
CA ALA A 324 2.79 -6.79 18.52
C ALA A 324 1.82 -6.42 17.39
N ARG A 325 1.98 -6.98 16.19
CA ARG A 325 1.07 -6.77 15.06
C ARG A 325 -0.37 -7.24 15.38
N LEU A 326 -0.49 -8.41 16.02
CA LEU A 326 -1.80 -8.91 16.42
C LEU A 326 -2.50 -7.98 17.43
N ALA A 327 -1.76 -7.43 18.39
CA ALA A 327 -2.28 -6.46 19.35
C ALA A 327 -2.77 -5.18 18.65
N LEU A 328 -2.03 -4.67 17.65
CA LEU A 328 -2.47 -3.53 16.83
C LEU A 328 -3.80 -3.82 16.12
N ARG A 329 -3.95 -5.00 15.50
CA ARG A 329 -5.21 -5.40 14.85
C ARG A 329 -6.37 -5.53 15.84
N LYS A 330 -6.09 -5.79 17.11
CA LYS A 330 -7.08 -5.79 18.20
C LYS A 330 -7.26 -4.42 18.86
N HIS A 331 -6.62 -3.37 18.34
CA HIS A 331 -6.59 -2.01 18.86
C HIS A 331 -6.04 -1.89 20.30
N ASP A 332 -5.21 -2.85 20.72
CA ASP A 332 -4.49 -2.82 22.00
C ASP A 332 -3.08 -2.23 21.80
N LEU A 333 -3.02 -0.89 21.76
CA LEU A 333 -1.78 -0.15 21.50
C LEU A 333 -0.75 -0.33 22.64
N ALA A 334 -1.21 -0.56 23.86
CA ALA A 334 -0.32 -0.76 25.00
C ALA A 334 0.41 -2.11 24.89
N ALA A 335 -0.31 -3.19 24.66
CA ALA A 335 0.26 -4.50 24.44
C ALA A 335 1.14 -4.53 23.17
N ALA A 336 0.74 -3.84 22.12
CA ALA A 336 1.53 -3.73 20.89
C ALA A 336 2.91 -3.13 21.17
N ARG A 337 2.97 -2.02 21.90
CA ARG A 337 4.23 -1.37 22.28
C ARG A 337 5.09 -2.30 23.15
N GLU A 338 4.49 -2.98 24.14
CA GLU A 338 5.23 -3.91 25.00
C GLU A 338 5.86 -5.06 24.21
N TYR A 339 5.08 -5.72 23.36
CA TYR A 339 5.58 -6.81 22.53
C TYR A 339 6.62 -6.34 21.51
N TRP A 340 6.46 -5.14 20.94
CA TRP A 340 7.44 -4.60 20.02
C TRP A 340 8.78 -4.30 20.72
N GLN A 341 8.74 -3.72 21.90
CA GLN A 341 9.96 -3.52 22.70
C GLN A 341 10.68 -4.84 23.00
N LYS A 342 9.93 -5.92 23.31
CA LYS A 342 10.52 -7.26 23.45
C LYS A 342 11.20 -7.72 22.17
N ALA A 343 10.56 -7.52 21.01
CA ALA A 343 11.15 -7.86 19.71
C ALA A 343 12.47 -7.11 19.45
N LEU A 344 12.54 -5.82 19.80
CA LEU A 344 13.75 -5.01 19.68
C LEU A 344 14.86 -5.50 20.63
N VAL A 345 14.53 -5.76 21.90
CA VAL A 345 15.48 -6.25 22.92
C VAL A 345 16.06 -7.60 22.50
N HIS A 346 15.24 -8.48 21.97
CA HIS A 346 15.68 -9.80 21.49
C HIS A 346 16.29 -9.77 20.09
N GLY A 347 16.51 -8.57 19.54
CA GLY A 347 17.33 -8.35 18.36
C GLY A 347 16.68 -8.81 17.05
N ILE A 348 15.43 -8.43 16.82
CA ILE A 348 14.76 -8.68 15.53
C ILE A 348 15.66 -8.33 14.35
N ARG A 349 15.79 -9.26 13.39
CA ARG A 349 16.68 -9.16 12.22
C ARG A 349 15.95 -9.21 10.88
N ASP A 350 14.65 -9.32 10.89
CA ASP A 350 13.82 -9.29 9.69
C ASP A 350 13.39 -7.83 9.39
N ALA A 351 14.02 -7.20 8.40
CA ALA A 351 13.71 -5.84 7.97
C ALA A 351 12.25 -5.71 7.51
N ALA A 352 11.76 -6.74 6.79
CA ALA A 352 10.37 -6.77 6.35
C ALA A 352 9.40 -6.87 7.53
N ALA A 353 9.72 -7.61 8.60
CA ALA A 353 8.90 -7.66 9.81
C ALA A 353 8.83 -6.30 10.52
N CYS A 354 9.95 -5.56 10.56
CA CYS A 354 9.98 -4.21 11.11
C CYS A 354 9.10 -3.25 10.31
N TYR A 355 9.21 -3.27 9.00
CA TYR A 355 8.37 -2.46 8.10
C TYR A 355 6.88 -2.81 8.27
N ARG A 356 6.54 -4.10 8.25
CA ARG A 356 5.15 -4.57 8.45
C ARG A 356 4.56 -4.09 9.77
N TYR A 357 5.33 -4.14 10.86
CA TYR A 357 4.89 -3.56 12.12
C TYR A 357 4.60 -2.06 11.98
N ALA A 358 5.51 -1.32 11.35
CA ALA A 358 5.37 0.13 11.18
C ALA A 358 4.11 0.51 10.39
N VAL A 359 3.79 -0.23 9.31
CA VAL A 359 2.57 -0.01 8.51
C VAL A 359 1.33 -0.20 9.39
N VAL A 360 1.20 -1.35 10.06
CA VAL A 360 0.01 -1.63 10.90
C VAL A 360 -0.06 -0.68 12.10
N ALA A 361 1.08 -0.27 12.66
CA ALA A 361 1.15 0.70 13.75
C ALA A 361 0.67 2.09 13.32
N SER A 362 1.05 2.51 12.12
CA SER A 362 0.59 3.76 11.52
C SER A 362 -0.92 3.75 11.30
N ASP A 363 -1.46 2.68 10.72
CA ASP A 363 -2.90 2.52 10.47
C ASP A 363 -3.71 2.46 11.77
N ALA A 364 -3.14 1.89 12.83
CA ALA A 364 -3.73 1.85 14.16
C ALA A 364 -3.63 3.18 14.93
N GLY A 365 -2.98 4.21 14.35
CA GLY A 365 -2.84 5.53 14.96
C GLY A 365 -1.82 5.59 16.10
N MET A 366 -0.77 4.76 16.07
CA MET A 366 0.34 4.88 17.02
C MET A 366 1.14 6.18 16.78
N ALA A 367 1.85 6.63 17.81
CA ALA A 367 2.67 7.83 17.71
C ALA A 367 3.73 7.70 16.62
N ALA A 368 3.94 8.76 15.84
CA ALA A 368 4.88 8.78 14.72
C ALA A 368 6.30 8.34 15.11
N ASN A 369 6.75 8.65 16.33
CA ASN A 369 8.07 8.21 16.81
C ASN A 369 8.16 6.70 17.00
N ASP A 370 7.09 6.04 17.45
CA ASP A 370 7.07 4.57 17.60
C ASP A 370 7.11 3.89 16.22
N VAL A 371 6.42 4.48 15.24
CA VAL A 371 6.43 4.02 13.84
C VAL A 371 7.81 4.23 13.21
N ALA A 372 8.39 5.42 13.39
CA ALA A 372 9.72 5.76 12.87
C ALA A 372 10.79 4.80 13.41
N GLN A 373 10.78 4.49 14.70
CA GLN A 373 11.75 3.57 15.32
C GLN A 373 11.75 2.18 14.64
N ALA A 374 10.59 1.68 14.26
CA ALA A 374 10.49 0.40 13.54
C ALA A 374 11.02 0.50 12.11
N LEU A 375 10.76 1.61 11.42
CA LEU A 375 11.28 1.87 10.08
C LEU A 375 12.79 2.10 10.07
N GLU A 376 13.33 2.84 11.05
CA GLU A 376 14.77 3.01 11.24
C GLU A 376 15.47 1.66 11.44
N ARG A 377 14.84 0.76 12.20
CA ARG A 377 15.35 -0.60 12.33
C ARG A 377 15.31 -1.35 11.00
N ALA A 378 14.27 -1.18 10.20
CA ALA A 378 14.17 -1.80 8.88
C ALA A 378 15.30 -1.34 7.95
N VAL A 379 15.52 -0.02 7.81
CA VAL A 379 16.59 0.51 6.95
C VAL A 379 17.99 0.24 7.50
N LEU A 380 18.15 0.08 8.82
CA LEU A 380 19.42 -0.36 9.41
C LEU A 380 19.75 -1.81 9.01
N LEU A 381 18.75 -2.68 8.93
CA LEU A 381 18.91 -4.08 8.54
C LEU A 381 19.08 -4.25 7.03
N GLU A 382 18.36 -3.44 6.26
CA GLU A 382 18.36 -3.45 4.80
C GLU A 382 18.41 -1.99 4.28
N PRO A 383 19.62 -1.44 4.05
CA PRO A 383 19.79 -0.04 3.66
C PRO A 383 19.15 0.35 2.31
N ALA A 384 18.76 -0.62 1.48
CA ALA A 384 18.06 -0.39 0.21
C ALA A 384 16.54 -0.66 0.31
N PHE A 385 15.96 -0.59 1.53
CA PHE A 385 14.54 -0.83 1.71
C PHE A 385 13.70 0.41 1.35
N ASP A 386 13.42 0.55 0.06
CA ASP A 386 12.78 1.75 -0.53
C ASP A 386 11.45 2.13 0.13
N ASP A 387 10.61 1.13 0.47
CA ASP A 387 9.31 1.38 1.13
C ASP A 387 9.47 1.99 2.52
N ALA A 388 10.46 1.53 3.29
CA ALA A 388 10.75 2.07 4.61
C ALA A 388 11.33 3.48 4.54
N HIS A 389 12.24 3.73 3.60
CA HIS A 389 12.76 5.07 3.35
C HIS A 389 11.67 6.05 2.95
N PHE A 390 10.77 5.65 2.06
CA PHE A 390 9.67 6.51 1.62
C PHE A 390 8.72 6.86 2.76
N MET A 391 8.38 5.91 3.62
CA MET A 391 7.51 6.13 4.77
C MET A 391 8.21 7.01 5.83
N LEU A 392 9.51 6.80 6.10
CA LEU A 392 10.31 7.66 6.98
C LEU A 392 10.33 9.10 6.46
N ALA A 393 10.56 9.31 5.17
CA ALA A 393 10.57 10.65 4.58
C ALA A 393 9.26 11.40 4.82
N HIS A 394 8.12 10.72 4.76
CA HIS A 394 6.83 11.32 5.11
C HIS A 394 6.71 11.69 6.58
N ILE A 395 7.14 10.79 7.48
CA ILE A 395 7.13 11.05 8.92
C ILE A 395 8.06 12.24 9.26
N GLU A 396 9.25 12.26 8.69
CA GLU A 396 10.23 13.32 8.89
C GLU A 396 9.72 14.68 8.38
N SER A 397 9.13 14.69 7.18
CA SER A 397 8.51 15.89 6.60
C SER A 397 7.39 16.44 7.48
N ASN A 398 6.50 15.56 7.97
CA ASN A 398 5.40 15.96 8.86
C ASN A 398 5.89 16.48 10.23
N ALA A 399 7.08 16.07 10.64
CA ALA A 399 7.73 16.53 11.86
C ALA A 399 8.60 17.78 11.64
N GLY A 400 8.67 18.32 10.41
CA GLY A 400 9.49 19.47 10.05
C GLY A 400 10.98 19.17 9.93
N ARG A 401 11.38 17.90 9.90
CA ARG A 401 12.78 17.45 9.75
C ARG A 401 13.10 17.20 8.29
N PHE A 402 13.13 18.26 7.51
CA PHE A 402 13.17 18.19 6.05
C PHE A 402 14.51 17.67 5.50
N GLU A 403 15.64 17.94 6.16
CA GLU A 403 16.94 17.37 5.79
C GLU A 403 16.90 15.82 5.84
N SER A 404 16.39 15.26 6.94
CA SER A 404 16.25 13.82 7.10
C SER A 404 15.28 13.23 6.06
N ALA A 405 14.19 13.93 5.76
CA ALA A 405 13.25 13.53 4.72
C ALA A 405 13.92 13.45 3.34
N VAL A 406 14.72 14.46 2.97
CA VAL A 406 15.48 14.47 1.71
C VAL A 406 16.52 13.35 1.68
N GLU A 407 17.20 13.08 2.80
CA GLU A 407 18.17 11.99 2.92
C GLU A 407 17.51 10.64 2.67
N HIS A 408 16.37 10.36 3.31
CA HIS A 408 15.63 9.13 3.09
C HIS A 408 15.14 8.98 1.64
N LEU A 409 14.58 10.02 1.04
CA LEU A 409 14.16 9.96 -0.36
C LEU A 409 15.34 9.65 -1.30
N ARG A 410 16.50 10.27 -1.09
CA ARG A 410 17.71 10.04 -1.88
C ARG A 410 18.37 8.67 -1.65
N SER A 411 18.11 8.07 -0.50
CA SER A 411 18.63 6.72 -0.17
C SER A 411 17.84 5.59 -0.86
N MET A 412 16.69 5.90 -1.46
CA MET A 412 15.95 4.91 -2.23
C MET A 412 16.74 4.47 -3.46
N ALA A 413 16.93 3.16 -3.61
CA ALA A 413 17.66 2.56 -4.72
C ALA A 413 16.82 2.52 -6.00
N HIS A 414 15.49 2.40 -5.86
CA HIS A 414 14.56 2.30 -6.98
C HIS A 414 13.23 3.00 -6.69
N VAL A 415 12.76 3.78 -7.65
CA VAL A 415 11.43 4.41 -7.60
C VAL A 415 10.55 3.75 -8.65
N SER A 416 9.52 3.02 -8.24
CA SER A 416 8.59 2.38 -9.18
C SER A 416 7.74 3.43 -9.91
N ALA A 417 7.28 3.11 -11.13
CA ALA A 417 6.43 3.99 -11.94
C ALA A 417 5.12 4.45 -11.23
N ALA A 418 4.61 3.65 -10.28
CA ALA A 418 3.46 4.03 -9.46
C ALA A 418 3.82 5.05 -8.37
N ARG A 419 5.10 5.10 -7.97
CA ARG A 419 5.60 5.96 -6.91
C ARG A 419 6.30 7.23 -7.41
N GLU A 420 6.57 7.35 -8.71
CA GLU A 420 7.29 8.51 -9.27
C GLU A 420 6.68 9.84 -8.86
N PHE A 421 5.39 10.02 -9.09
CA PHE A 421 4.72 11.27 -8.73
C PHE A 421 4.75 11.56 -7.21
N PRO A 422 4.34 10.64 -6.31
CA PRO A 422 4.49 10.83 -4.87
C PRO A 422 5.93 11.12 -4.41
N TYR A 423 6.92 10.44 -4.99
CA TYR A 423 8.33 10.64 -4.67
C TYR A 423 8.80 12.05 -5.01
N TRP A 424 8.59 12.49 -6.27
CA TRP A 424 9.03 13.79 -6.72
C TRP A 424 8.30 14.94 -6.01
N THR A 425 7.02 14.77 -5.68
CA THR A 425 6.27 15.77 -4.91
C THR A 425 6.75 15.87 -3.47
N ALA A 426 7.06 14.74 -2.82
CA ALA A 426 7.62 14.75 -1.46
C ALA A 426 9.01 15.41 -1.44
N LEU A 427 9.86 15.08 -2.42
CA LEU A 427 11.19 15.67 -2.55
C LEU A 427 11.12 17.17 -2.83
N ALA A 428 10.26 17.60 -3.75
CA ALA A 428 10.07 19.00 -4.08
C ALA A 428 9.60 19.81 -2.86
N TYR A 429 8.67 19.25 -2.09
CA TYR A 429 8.16 19.87 -0.88
C TYR A 429 9.28 20.04 0.17
N ALA A 430 9.97 18.97 0.52
CA ALA A 430 11.03 19.00 1.53
C ALA A 430 12.19 19.94 1.13
N LEU A 431 12.60 19.94 -0.15
CA LEU A 431 13.61 20.86 -0.68
C LEU A 431 13.13 22.31 -0.65
N GLY A 432 11.85 22.54 -0.90
CA GLY A 432 11.24 23.87 -0.82
C GLY A 432 11.28 24.45 0.60
N GLU A 433 10.92 23.65 1.60
CA GLU A 433 10.97 24.03 3.02
C GLU A 433 12.40 24.31 3.50
N LEU A 434 13.40 23.64 2.92
CA LEU A 434 14.82 23.90 3.16
C LEU A 434 15.35 25.15 2.42
N GLY A 435 14.55 25.76 1.56
CA GLY A 435 14.99 26.87 0.71
C GLY A 435 15.96 26.47 -0.40
N TRP A 436 16.08 25.18 -0.74
CA TRP A 436 16.93 24.67 -1.82
C TRP A 436 16.21 24.78 -3.16
N ARG A 437 16.00 26.00 -3.59
CA ARG A 437 15.07 26.44 -4.63
C ARG A 437 15.25 25.75 -5.99
N ASP A 438 16.48 25.71 -6.49
CA ASP A 438 16.79 25.10 -7.80
C ASP A 438 16.49 23.61 -7.80
N GLN A 439 16.82 22.93 -6.69
CA GLN A 439 16.55 21.50 -6.55
C GLN A 439 15.05 21.23 -6.36
N ALA A 440 14.35 22.07 -5.61
CA ALA A 440 12.91 22.00 -5.43
C ALA A 440 12.17 22.19 -6.77
N LYS A 441 12.63 23.15 -7.59
CA LYS A 441 12.09 23.35 -8.95
C LYS A 441 12.32 22.12 -9.82
N ALA A 442 13.55 21.60 -9.88
CA ALA A 442 13.87 20.41 -10.66
C ALA A 442 13.01 19.19 -10.25
N ALA A 443 12.84 18.98 -8.94
CA ALA A 443 11.97 17.92 -8.43
C ALA A 443 10.49 18.14 -8.81
N SER A 444 10.02 19.40 -8.83
CA SER A 444 8.67 19.77 -9.27
C SER A 444 8.46 19.53 -10.77
N ASP A 445 9.47 19.79 -11.59
CA ASP A 445 9.43 19.51 -13.03
C ASP A 445 9.31 18.01 -13.29
N HIS A 446 10.06 17.16 -12.57
CA HIS A 446 9.90 15.69 -12.64
C HIS A 446 8.54 15.22 -12.12
N ALA A 447 8.01 15.84 -11.07
CA ALA A 447 6.65 15.55 -10.63
C ALA A 447 5.62 15.88 -11.72
N LEU A 448 5.81 16.98 -12.47
CA LEU A 448 4.93 17.37 -13.57
C LEU A 448 5.01 16.37 -14.73
N GLU A 449 6.18 15.85 -15.04
CA GLU A 449 6.39 14.82 -16.07
C GLU A 449 5.71 13.50 -15.71
N SER A 450 5.75 13.11 -14.44
CA SER A 450 5.16 11.86 -13.94
C SER A 450 3.67 11.95 -13.63
N ALA A 451 3.06 13.17 -13.67
CA ALA A 451 1.67 13.41 -13.33
C ALA A 451 0.70 12.79 -14.36
N LYS A 452 -0.19 11.91 -13.90
CA LYS A 452 -1.17 11.18 -14.72
C LYS A 452 -2.55 11.85 -14.71
N THR A 453 -2.89 12.59 -13.66
CA THR A 453 -4.20 13.21 -13.47
C THR A 453 -4.12 14.74 -13.49
N PRO A 454 -5.24 15.45 -13.80
CA PRO A 454 -5.28 16.92 -13.68
C PRO A 454 -4.95 17.44 -12.28
N ALA A 455 -5.35 16.70 -11.22
CA ALA A 455 -5.05 17.05 -9.83
C ALA A 455 -3.55 16.96 -9.52
N GLU A 456 -2.89 15.88 -9.95
CA GLU A 456 -1.44 15.73 -9.82
C GLU A 456 -0.69 16.82 -10.56
N ARG A 457 -1.09 17.12 -11.80
CA ARG A 457 -0.49 18.21 -12.58
C ARG A 457 -0.64 19.56 -11.88
N SER A 458 -1.81 19.86 -11.33
CA SER A 458 -2.05 21.09 -10.56
C SER A 458 -1.15 21.16 -9.32
N ARG A 459 -0.96 20.04 -8.62
CA ARG A 459 -0.09 19.96 -7.44
C ARG A 459 1.38 20.19 -7.80
N ALA A 460 1.88 19.58 -8.87
CA ALA A 460 3.25 19.77 -9.34
C ALA A 460 3.51 21.24 -9.73
N LEU A 461 2.58 21.87 -10.46
CA LEU A 461 2.68 23.29 -10.82
C LEU A 461 2.68 24.21 -9.60
N GLN A 462 1.87 23.92 -8.60
CA GLN A 462 1.86 24.67 -7.34
C GLN A 462 3.21 24.58 -6.61
N LEU A 463 3.83 23.39 -6.56
CA LEU A 463 5.16 23.22 -5.95
C LEU A 463 6.23 23.98 -6.74
N ALA A 464 6.19 23.93 -8.08
CA ALA A 464 7.10 24.69 -8.93
C ALA A 464 6.95 26.21 -8.73
N GLU A 465 5.73 26.71 -8.59
CA GLU A 465 5.46 28.11 -8.27
C GLU A 465 6.03 28.49 -6.90
N ILE A 466 5.81 27.64 -5.88
CA ILE A 466 6.36 27.85 -4.53
C ILE A 466 7.87 27.89 -4.56
N ALA A 467 8.52 26.99 -5.29
CA ALA A 467 9.98 26.95 -5.41
C ALA A 467 10.58 28.21 -6.08
N GLN A 468 9.84 28.85 -6.96
CA GLN A 468 10.31 29.99 -7.76
C GLN A 468 9.89 31.37 -7.20
N THR A 469 9.02 31.40 -6.21
CA THR A 469 8.42 32.63 -5.73
C THR A 469 8.51 32.76 -4.21
N ASP A 470 8.64 34.01 -3.75
CA ASP A 470 8.52 34.39 -2.33
C ASP A 470 7.08 34.83 -2.04
N VAL A 471 6.67 34.67 -0.79
CA VAL A 471 5.42 35.23 -0.31
C VAL A 471 5.65 36.73 -0.01
N ALA A 472 5.02 37.60 -0.79
CA ALA A 472 4.94 39.00 -0.51
C ALA A 472 3.59 39.36 0.11
N VAL A 473 3.61 40.10 1.18
CA VAL A 473 2.40 40.59 1.85
C VAL A 473 2.23 42.08 1.53
N ARG A 474 1.06 42.44 1.05
CA ARG A 474 0.67 43.81 0.79
C ARG A 474 -0.52 44.22 1.65
N PHE A 475 -0.49 45.43 2.17
CA PHE A 475 -1.70 46.05 2.69
C PHE A 475 -2.60 46.46 1.53
N ALA A 476 -3.84 45.94 1.50
CA ALA A 476 -4.87 46.40 0.57
C ALA A 476 -6.02 47.01 1.38
N ARG A 477 -6.61 48.10 0.87
CA ARG A 477 -7.83 48.65 1.45
C ARG A 477 -9.04 47.93 0.86
N ASP A 478 -9.93 47.45 1.71
CA ASP A 478 -11.22 46.93 1.27
C ASP A 478 -12.17 48.07 0.86
N ALA A 479 -13.37 47.69 0.38
CA ALA A 479 -14.37 48.65 -0.07
C ALA A 479 -14.83 49.62 1.05
N ASN A 480 -14.58 49.30 2.31
CA ASN A 480 -14.91 50.12 3.48
C ASN A 480 -13.72 50.98 3.96
N GLY A 481 -12.61 50.98 3.25
CA GLY A 481 -11.41 51.73 3.61
C GLY A 481 -10.55 51.07 4.70
N THR A 482 -10.89 49.89 5.17
CA THR A 482 -10.15 49.15 6.18
C THR A 482 -8.92 48.47 5.55
N SER A 483 -7.74 48.73 6.12
CA SER A 483 -6.50 48.06 5.65
C SER A 483 -6.49 46.60 6.08
N ARG A 484 -6.36 45.71 5.13
CA ARG A 484 -6.13 44.28 5.36
C ARG A 484 -4.89 43.78 4.64
N LEU A 485 -4.26 42.77 5.19
CA LEU A 485 -3.12 42.11 4.57
C LEU A 485 -3.61 41.20 3.43
N VAL A 486 -3.00 41.34 2.27
CA VAL A 486 -3.22 40.47 1.10
C VAL A 486 -1.88 39.84 0.75
N THR A 487 -1.90 38.51 0.76
CA THR A 487 -0.72 37.71 0.40
C THR A 487 -0.66 37.56 -1.11
N THR A 488 0.48 37.83 -1.73
CA THR A 488 0.77 37.57 -3.13
C THR A 488 2.08 36.81 -3.24
N ARG A 489 2.31 36.12 -4.35
CA ARG A 489 3.61 35.53 -4.65
C ARG A 489 4.35 36.41 -5.67
N VAL A 490 5.66 36.55 -5.50
CA VAL A 490 6.56 37.32 -6.37
C VAL A 490 7.77 36.46 -6.76
N PRO A 491 8.29 36.56 -7.99
CA PRO A 491 9.46 35.81 -8.42
C PRO A 491 10.70 36.14 -7.55
N HIS A 492 11.54 35.16 -7.26
CA HIS A 492 12.82 35.35 -6.55
C HIS A 492 13.79 36.25 -7.29
N ASP A 493 13.82 36.12 -8.63
CA ASP A 493 14.72 36.86 -9.51
C ASP A 493 14.30 38.32 -9.73
N ALA A 494 13.21 38.74 -9.08
CA ALA A 494 12.93 40.15 -9.02
C ALA A 494 14.15 40.78 -8.33
N PRO A 495 14.91 41.63 -9.01
CA PRO A 495 16.10 42.26 -8.42
C PRO A 495 15.71 42.87 -7.08
N ASP A 496 16.69 43.14 -6.22
CA ASP A 496 16.53 43.81 -4.89
C ASP A 496 15.83 45.19 -4.99
N PHE A 497 15.02 45.31 -6.00
CA PHE A 497 14.26 46.48 -6.34
C PHE A 497 13.09 46.61 -5.38
N ASN A 498 13.26 47.50 -4.42
CA ASN A 498 12.17 47.97 -3.60
C ASN A 498 11.54 49.22 -4.26
N PRO A 499 10.33 49.08 -4.87
CA PRO A 499 9.70 50.19 -5.59
C PRO A 499 9.29 51.35 -4.68
N PHE A 500 9.39 51.18 -3.36
CA PHE A 500 8.99 52.17 -2.37
C PHE A 500 10.18 53.00 -1.84
N ILE A 501 11.40 52.67 -2.25
CA ILE A 501 12.58 53.52 -1.98
C ILE A 501 12.54 54.69 -2.98
N GLU A 502 12.56 55.91 -2.43
CA GLU A 502 12.59 57.12 -3.23
C GLU A 502 14.04 57.54 -3.54
N PRO A 503 14.30 58.16 -4.69
CA PRO A 503 15.65 58.54 -5.08
C PRO A 503 16.36 59.45 -4.07
N ALA A 504 15.59 60.16 -3.25
CA ALA A 504 16.11 61.06 -2.19
C ALA A 504 16.23 60.40 -0.81
N ASP A 505 15.87 59.10 -0.68
CA ASP A 505 15.95 58.42 0.59
C ASP A 505 17.41 58.09 0.95
N LEU A 506 17.81 58.48 2.14
CA LEU A 506 19.01 57.94 2.77
C LEU A 506 18.62 56.65 3.49
N ILE A 507 19.09 55.51 2.97
CA ILE A 507 18.64 54.19 3.40
C ILE A 507 19.44 53.68 4.60
N GLY A 508 18.71 53.36 5.68
CA GLY A 508 19.19 52.54 6.81
C GLY A 508 18.74 51.08 6.65
N ARG A 509 19.62 50.13 6.98
CA ARG A 509 19.34 48.72 7.09
C ARG A 509 19.69 48.23 8.48
N VAL A 510 18.81 47.48 9.11
CA VAL A 510 19.02 46.95 10.46
C VAL A 510 18.45 45.53 10.57
N GLU A 511 19.19 44.69 11.26
CA GLU A 511 18.76 43.32 11.63
C GLU A 511 18.35 43.31 13.09
N GLY A 512 17.28 42.58 13.40
CA GLY A 512 16.77 42.49 14.77
C GLY A 512 15.60 41.55 14.91
N LYS A 513 14.87 41.66 16.00
CA LYS A 513 13.65 40.91 16.24
C LYS A 513 12.47 41.86 16.27
N LEU A 514 11.45 41.58 15.46
CA LEU A 514 10.21 42.35 15.48
C LEU A 514 9.50 42.12 16.82
N GLN A 515 9.26 43.21 17.56
CA GLN A 515 8.68 43.18 18.89
C GLN A 515 7.20 43.58 18.88
N GLU A 516 6.87 44.63 18.14
CA GLU A 516 5.53 45.20 18.14
C GLU A 516 5.19 45.87 16.82
N ILE A 517 3.91 45.81 16.44
CA ILE A 517 3.35 46.61 15.35
C ILE A 517 2.20 47.42 15.95
N SER A 518 2.42 48.74 16.01
CA SER A 518 1.37 49.67 16.44
C SER A 518 0.62 50.16 15.21
N CYS A 519 -0.71 50.01 15.22
CA CYS A 519 -1.60 50.44 14.14
C CYS A 519 -2.45 51.67 14.52
N SER A 520 -1.95 52.52 15.39
CA SER A 520 -2.55 53.84 15.71
C SER A 520 -2.55 54.77 14.48
N GLU A 521 -3.01 56.02 14.63
CA GLU A 521 -3.10 57.02 13.54
C GLU A 521 -1.84 57.11 12.67
N THR A 522 -0.68 56.95 13.28
CA THR A 522 0.60 56.76 12.56
C THR A 522 1.15 55.39 12.94
N ALA A 523 0.98 54.42 12.02
CA ALA A 523 1.46 53.06 12.25
C ALA A 523 2.98 53.04 12.41
N LYS A 524 3.49 52.20 13.32
CA LYS A 524 4.91 52.07 13.66
C LYS A 524 5.26 50.61 13.89
N ILE A 525 6.51 50.26 13.63
CA ILE A 525 7.08 48.98 14.06
C ILE A 525 8.18 49.23 15.10
N VAL A 526 8.31 48.30 16.05
CA VAL A 526 9.40 48.27 17.03
C VAL A 526 10.24 47.03 16.77
N VAL A 527 11.50 47.22 16.50
CA VAL A 527 12.47 46.17 16.24
C VAL A 527 13.54 46.18 17.33
N GLN A 528 13.69 45.09 18.05
CA GLN A 528 14.74 44.89 19.04
C GLN A 528 16.04 44.55 18.31
N THR A 529 17.00 45.44 18.35
CA THR A 529 18.33 45.28 17.75
C THR A 529 19.39 45.01 18.82
N ALA A 530 20.62 44.73 18.41
CA ALA A 530 21.75 44.54 19.31
C ALA A 530 22.06 45.80 20.13
N THR A 531 21.69 46.98 19.63
CA THR A 531 21.96 48.31 20.26
C THR A 531 20.74 48.86 21.01
N GLY A 532 19.60 48.16 21.03
CA GLY A 532 18.37 48.58 21.69
C GLY A 532 17.15 48.54 20.78
N ALA A 533 16.00 48.97 21.31
CA ALA A 533 14.76 49.01 20.55
C ALA A 533 14.77 50.16 19.54
N LEU A 534 14.51 49.87 18.28
CA LEU A 534 14.41 50.83 17.19
C LEU A 534 12.97 50.99 16.75
N THR A 535 12.41 52.19 16.85
CA THR A 535 11.04 52.49 16.39
C THR A 535 11.10 53.12 15.00
N ILE A 536 10.34 52.56 14.05
CA ILE A 536 10.32 53.02 12.66
C ILE A 536 8.86 53.32 12.29
N ALA A 537 8.61 54.48 11.71
CA ALA A 537 7.28 54.90 11.29
C ALA A 537 6.85 54.19 10.00
N MET A 538 5.58 53.88 9.88
CA MET A 538 4.95 53.27 8.73
C MET A 538 3.69 54.08 8.32
N PRO A 539 3.86 55.32 7.82
CA PRO A 539 2.75 56.24 7.59
C PRO A 539 1.83 55.75 6.47
N ASP A 540 2.35 54.98 5.53
CA ASP A 540 1.58 54.28 4.48
C ASP A 540 2.01 52.83 4.38
N PRO A 541 1.23 51.91 5.01
CA PRO A 541 1.52 50.50 4.94
C PRO A 541 1.49 49.91 3.53
N LEU A 542 0.85 50.59 2.56
CA LEU A 542 0.83 50.15 1.16
C LEU A 542 2.16 50.40 0.44
N ARG A 543 3.03 51.20 1.03
CA ARG A 543 4.36 51.57 0.49
C ARG A 543 5.50 50.85 1.24
N VAL A 544 5.23 49.67 1.77
CA VAL A 544 6.24 48.82 2.44
C VAL A 544 6.35 47.50 1.70
N GLN A 545 7.55 47.16 1.28
CA GLN A 545 7.84 45.83 0.75
C GLN A 545 7.97 44.85 1.90
N MET A 546 7.12 43.80 1.93
CA MET A 546 7.24 42.73 2.92
C MET A 546 7.62 41.41 2.23
N ARG A 547 8.64 40.73 2.76
CA ARG A 547 9.12 39.45 2.28
C ARG A 547 9.02 38.40 3.40
N ASN A 548 8.62 37.19 3.07
CA ASN A 548 8.54 36.02 3.97
C ASN A 548 7.73 36.26 5.27
N ALA A 549 6.72 37.13 5.21
CA ALA A 549 5.91 37.43 6.37
C ALA A 549 5.10 36.21 6.83
N PRO A 550 4.94 36.00 8.15
CA PRO A 550 4.11 34.91 8.67
C PRO A 550 2.65 35.04 8.21
N PRO A 551 1.89 33.93 8.12
CA PRO A 551 0.50 33.95 7.64
C PRO A 551 -0.44 34.78 8.53
N GLU A 552 -0.13 34.91 9.82
CA GLU A 552 -0.84 35.76 10.77
C GLU A 552 0.03 36.94 11.17
N PHE A 553 -0.33 38.12 10.70
CA PHE A 553 0.35 39.36 10.96
C PHE A 553 -0.67 40.38 11.47
N ILE A 554 -0.75 40.53 12.79
CA ILE A 554 -1.75 41.36 13.45
C ILE A 554 -1.10 42.56 14.18
N CYS A 555 -1.86 43.61 14.42
CA CYS A 555 -1.43 44.69 15.26
C CYS A 555 -1.26 44.25 16.72
N GLY A 556 -0.23 44.74 17.36
CA GLY A 556 0.13 44.42 18.75
C GLY A 556 1.51 43.80 18.89
N LEU A 557 1.74 43.14 20.02
CA LEU A 557 2.98 42.40 20.28
C LEU A 557 3.11 41.24 19.31
N GLN A 558 4.32 41.07 18.76
CA GLN A 558 4.64 40.04 17.80
C GLN A 558 5.40 38.87 18.45
N PRO A 559 5.26 37.64 17.98
CA PRO A 559 6.25 36.61 18.24
C PRO A 559 7.61 37.17 17.78
N LEU A 560 8.65 37.11 18.62
CA LEU A 560 9.97 37.68 18.35
C LEU A 560 10.62 37.04 17.10
N SER A 561 10.14 37.37 15.92
CA SER A 561 10.65 36.90 14.64
C SER A 561 11.90 37.70 14.23
N ALA A 562 12.90 36.98 13.75
CA ALA A 562 14.09 37.65 13.18
C ALA A 562 13.69 38.37 11.90
N VAL A 563 14.13 39.62 11.76
CA VAL A 563 13.80 40.45 10.60
C VAL A 563 15.00 41.28 10.16
N THR A 564 15.07 41.53 8.85
CA THR A 564 15.89 42.63 8.27
C THR A 564 14.95 43.72 7.84
N VAL A 565 15.20 44.92 8.32
CA VAL A 565 14.38 46.12 8.04
C VAL A 565 15.16 47.12 7.23
N VAL A 566 14.51 47.64 6.17
CA VAL A 566 15.02 48.74 5.32
C VAL A 566 14.15 49.96 5.53
N TYR A 567 14.73 51.06 5.86
CA TYR A 567 14.00 52.30 6.15
C TYR A 567 14.71 53.54 5.61
N ALA A 568 13.96 54.56 5.26
CA ALA A 568 14.47 55.86 4.93
C ALA A 568 14.76 56.65 6.22
N ILE A 569 16.00 57.00 6.46
CA ILE A 569 16.44 57.74 7.65
C ILE A 569 15.82 59.14 7.61
N ARG A 570 15.17 59.54 8.71
CA ARG A 570 14.61 60.88 8.90
C ARG A 570 15.06 61.41 10.27
N PRO A 571 16.12 62.22 10.33
CA PRO A 571 16.72 62.64 11.60
C PRO A 571 15.84 63.60 12.45
N GLU A 572 14.77 64.13 11.86
CA GLU A 572 13.88 65.12 12.54
C GLU A 572 12.62 64.45 13.16
N ALA A 573 12.43 63.14 12.97
CA ALA A 573 11.24 62.44 13.43
C ALA A 573 11.46 61.80 14.83
N GLN A 574 10.38 61.62 15.60
CA GLN A 574 10.39 60.83 16.85
C GLN A 574 10.69 59.34 16.64
N THR A 575 11.01 58.94 15.42
CA THR A 575 11.33 57.59 14.98
C THR A 575 12.61 57.59 14.18
N ALA A 576 13.26 56.45 14.03
CA ALA A 576 14.50 56.32 13.25
C ALA A 576 14.32 56.64 11.76
N GLY A 577 13.10 56.60 11.25
CA GLY A 577 12.79 56.89 9.86
C GLY A 577 11.48 56.29 9.40
N ILE A 578 11.31 56.20 8.10
CA ILE A 578 10.11 55.67 7.44
C ILE A 578 10.41 54.28 6.88
N LEU A 579 9.63 53.29 7.26
CA LEU A 579 9.75 51.91 6.79
C LEU A 579 9.55 51.80 5.27
N ARG A 580 10.49 51.19 4.59
CA ARG A 580 10.45 50.90 3.15
C ARG A 580 10.35 49.41 2.86
N GLY A 581 10.93 48.56 3.71
CA GLY A 581 10.86 47.10 3.56
C GLY A 581 11.13 46.37 4.86
N ILE A 582 10.58 45.19 4.98
CA ILE A 582 10.80 44.22 6.06
C ILE A 582 10.86 42.82 5.48
N GLU A 583 11.90 42.08 5.80
CA GLU A 583 12.11 40.68 5.41
C GLU A 583 12.19 39.84 6.68
N PHE A 584 11.41 38.76 6.74
CA PHE A 584 11.40 37.81 7.85
C PHE A 584 12.33 36.65 7.55
N HIS A 585 13.03 36.14 8.59
CA HIS A 585 14.00 35.03 8.49
C HIS A 585 13.58 33.84 9.33
#